data_23a8b47b068d87b2ad075bf692704cbb
#
_entry.id   23a8b47b068d87b2ad075bf692704cbb
#
_cell.length_a   1.000
_cell.length_b   1.000
_cell.length_c   1.000
_cell.angle_alpha   90.00
_cell.angle_beta   90.00
_cell.angle_gamma   90.00
#
_symmetry.space_group_name_H-M   'P 1'
#
loop_
_entity.id
_entity.type
_entity.pdbx_description
1 polymer ?
#
loop_
_entity_poly.entity_id
_entity_poly.type
_entity_poly.pdbx_seq_one_letter_code
_entity_poly.pdbx_strand_id
1 'polypeptide(L)'
;MHIEQELKLDFNDVLLRPKRSTLNSRKEVKLEREFKFYHSSKTWSGIPLLTANMASCGTFELAQVLSEKQIITTFHKYYTIDDYKKFFKKFKNPDYVTYTLGIRDEDLAQIQAMAKSDLLKHF
;
A
#
# COMPACT_ATOMS: atom_id res chain seq x y z
N MET A 1 -27.09 16.49 14.81
CA MET A 1 -26.77 15.98 13.45
C MET A 1 -25.97 17.07 12.74
N HIS A 2 -24.78 16.77 12.24
CA HIS A 2 -23.96 17.73 11.49
C HIS A 2 -24.22 17.50 10.00
N ILE A 3 -24.64 18.56 9.28
CA ILE A 3 -24.88 18.49 7.83
C ILE A 3 -23.84 19.37 7.14
N GLU A 4 -23.01 18.76 6.32
CA GLU A 4 -22.08 19.48 5.45
C GLU A 4 -22.78 19.83 4.13
N GLN A 5 -22.67 21.09 3.72
CA GLN A 5 -23.30 21.58 2.48
C GLN A 5 -22.37 21.50 1.27
N GLU A 6 -21.12 21.08 1.47
CA GLU A 6 -20.18 20.93 0.37
C GLU A 6 -20.59 19.80 -0.58
N LEU A 7 -20.44 20.04 -1.89
CA LEU A 7 -20.66 19.03 -2.90
C LEU A 7 -19.63 17.90 -2.74
N LYS A 8 -20.10 16.71 -2.43
CA LYS A 8 -19.28 15.48 -2.37
C LYS A 8 -19.53 14.67 -3.64
N LEU A 9 -18.47 14.48 -4.46
CA LEU A 9 -18.56 13.74 -5.71
C LEU A 9 -18.10 12.29 -5.51
N ASP A 10 -18.81 11.35 -6.12
CA ASP A 10 -18.42 9.95 -6.23
C ASP A 10 -17.81 9.68 -7.62
N PHE A 11 -17.26 8.49 -7.84
CA PHE A 11 -16.68 8.10 -9.12
C PHE A 11 -17.66 8.16 -10.28
N ASN A 12 -18.97 7.97 -10.01
CA ASN A 12 -20.01 8.07 -11.01
C ASN A 12 -20.33 9.53 -11.44
N ASP A 13 -19.89 10.49 -10.65
CA ASP A 13 -20.14 11.91 -10.87
C ASP A 13 -19.03 12.61 -11.65
N VAL A 14 -17.95 11.90 -11.97
CA VAL A 14 -16.75 12.46 -12.58
C VAL A 14 -16.30 11.68 -13.81
N LEU A 15 -15.74 12.40 -14.79
CA LEU A 15 -15.14 11.82 -15.99
C LEU A 15 -13.71 12.33 -16.16
N LEU A 16 -12.82 11.48 -16.65
CA LEU A 16 -11.48 11.89 -17.03
C LEU A 16 -11.55 12.78 -18.28
N ARG A 17 -11.12 14.03 -18.14
CA ARG A 17 -11.02 14.95 -19.28
C ARG A 17 -9.73 14.65 -20.07
N PRO A 18 -9.83 14.29 -21.36
CA PRO A 18 -8.65 14.13 -22.21
C PRO A 18 -7.84 15.43 -22.28
N LYS A 19 -6.51 15.31 -22.18
CA LYS A 19 -5.58 16.42 -22.38
C LYS A 19 -4.67 16.12 -23.57
N ARG A 20 -4.14 17.18 -24.18
CA ARG A 20 -3.10 17.02 -25.20
C ARG A 20 -1.86 16.38 -24.57
N SER A 21 -1.26 15.45 -25.27
CA SER A 21 -0.01 14.80 -24.92
C SER A 21 1.06 15.14 -25.93
N THR A 22 2.29 15.26 -25.48
CA THR A 22 3.48 15.38 -26.32
C THR A 22 4.13 14.02 -26.60
N LEU A 23 3.56 12.94 -26.02
CA LEU A 23 4.05 11.59 -26.20
C LEU A 23 3.58 11.01 -27.54
N ASN A 24 4.49 10.37 -28.26
CA ASN A 24 4.21 9.72 -29.54
C ASN A 24 3.75 8.27 -29.37
N SER A 25 4.08 7.64 -28.24
CA SER A 25 3.76 6.25 -27.97
C SER A 25 3.38 6.03 -26.51
N ARG A 26 2.48 5.06 -26.26
CA ARG A 26 2.17 4.58 -24.91
C ARG A 26 3.40 4.02 -24.17
N LYS A 27 4.42 3.55 -24.91
CA LYS A 27 5.66 3.02 -24.34
C LYS A 27 6.53 4.11 -23.70
N GLU A 28 6.29 5.37 -24.03
CA GLU A 28 7.01 6.53 -23.45
C GLU A 28 6.43 6.98 -22.12
N VAL A 29 5.27 6.41 -21.73
CA VAL A 29 4.61 6.75 -20.45
C VAL A 29 5.41 6.14 -19.29
N LYS A 30 5.88 7.00 -18.40
CA LYS A 30 6.48 6.61 -17.13
C LYS A 30 5.38 6.59 -16.07
N LEU A 31 5.17 5.44 -15.45
CA LEU A 31 4.14 5.24 -14.42
C LEU A 31 4.67 5.55 -13.01
N GLU A 32 5.98 5.44 -12.81
CA GLU A 32 6.61 5.68 -11.53
C GLU A 32 6.45 7.15 -11.12
N ARG A 33 6.21 7.36 -9.85
CA ARG A 33 6.08 8.67 -9.21
C ARG A 33 6.84 8.65 -7.89
N GLU A 34 7.35 9.80 -7.50
CA GLU A 34 7.95 10.03 -6.20
C GLU A 34 6.99 10.79 -5.31
N PHE A 35 6.82 10.33 -4.07
CA PHE A 35 5.99 10.96 -3.04
C PHE A 35 6.82 11.19 -1.79
N LYS A 36 6.78 12.41 -1.29
CA LYS A 36 7.28 12.75 0.04
C LYS A 36 6.10 12.75 1.01
N PHE A 37 6.17 11.91 2.03
CA PHE A 37 5.10 11.84 3.03
C PHE A 37 5.08 13.11 3.89
N TYR A 38 3.89 13.66 4.11
CA TYR A 38 3.72 14.94 4.80
C TYR A 38 4.22 14.92 6.23
N HIS A 39 3.97 13.83 6.97
CA HIS A 39 4.30 13.69 8.40
C HIS A 39 5.59 12.92 8.67
N SER A 40 6.30 12.50 7.66
CA SER A 40 7.59 11.82 7.79
C SER A 40 8.61 12.38 6.80
N SER A 41 9.88 12.21 7.10
CA SER A 41 10.95 12.59 6.18
C SER A 41 11.13 11.59 5.04
N LYS A 42 10.36 10.51 5.02
CA LYS A 42 10.51 9.43 4.05
C LYS A 42 9.97 9.86 2.68
N THR A 43 10.71 9.51 1.66
CA THR A 43 10.28 9.57 0.26
C THR A 43 10.05 8.15 -0.22
N TRP A 44 8.97 7.93 -0.95
CA TRP A 44 8.67 6.66 -1.61
C TRP A 44 8.59 6.87 -3.12
N SER A 45 9.13 5.93 -3.90
CA SER A 45 9.10 5.96 -5.35
C SER A 45 8.56 4.63 -5.88
N GLY A 46 7.64 4.71 -6.85
CA GLY A 46 7.04 3.53 -7.48
C GLY A 46 5.81 3.88 -8.28
N ILE A 47 5.09 2.85 -8.71
CA ILE A 47 3.79 2.99 -9.35
C ILE A 47 2.73 3.19 -8.25
N PRO A 48 1.98 4.30 -8.25
CA PRO A 48 1.08 4.66 -7.15
C PRO A 48 -0.21 3.85 -7.16
N LEU A 49 -0.07 2.55 -7.06
CA LEU A 49 -1.14 1.57 -6.91
C LEU A 49 -0.94 0.79 -5.62
N LEU A 50 -2.03 0.52 -4.92
CA LEU A 50 -2.06 -0.32 -3.74
C LEU A 50 -3.09 -1.43 -3.93
N THR A 51 -2.75 -2.66 -3.53
CA THR A 51 -3.77 -3.70 -3.44
C THR A 51 -4.70 -3.47 -2.27
N ALA A 52 -5.94 -3.91 -2.37
CA ALA A 52 -6.81 -3.96 -1.21
C ALA A 52 -6.27 -4.98 -0.18
N ASN A 53 -6.51 -4.71 1.10
CA ASN A 53 -6.11 -5.58 2.21
C ASN A 53 -7.04 -6.80 2.40
N MET A 54 -7.44 -7.39 1.29
CA MET A 54 -8.35 -8.54 1.25
C MET A 54 -7.55 -9.84 1.14
N ALA A 55 -8.09 -10.94 1.67
CA ALA A 55 -7.44 -12.25 1.63
C ALA A 55 -7.14 -12.75 0.20
N SER A 56 -7.86 -12.23 -0.80
CA SER A 56 -7.67 -12.59 -2.23
C SER A 56 -6.54 -11.83 -2.92
N CYS A 57 -6.13 -10.67 -2.42
CA CYS A 57 -5.14 -9.81 -3.08
C CYS A 57 -4.07 -9.21 -2.15
N GLY A 58 -4.29 -9.18 -0.85
CA GLY A 58 -3.29 -8.76 0.13
C GLY A 58 -2.40 -9.91 0.60
N THR A 59 -1.78 -10.67 -0.31
CA THR A 59 -1.07 -11.91 0.01
C THR A 59 0.45 -11.79 -0.19
N PHE A 60 1.21 -12.68 0.45
CA PHE A 60 2.67 -12.76 0.32
C PHE A 60 3.10 -13.10 -1.10
N GLU A 61 2.36 -13.98 -1.78
CA GLU A 61 2.64 -14.38 -3.16
C GLU A 61 2.50 -13.18 -4.11
N LEU A 62 1.40 -12.42 -3.94
CA LEU A 62 1.19 -11.24 -4.76
C LEU A 62 2.22 -10.15 -4.48
N ALA A 63 2.61 -9.97 -3.21
CA ALA A 63 3.66 -9.02 -2.83
C ALA A 63 5.00 -9.31 -3.51
N GLN A 64 5.39 -10.57 -3.66
CA GLN A 64 6.62 -10.94 -4.37
C GLN A 64 6.60 -10.45 -5.82
N VAL A 65 5.48 -10.64 -6.53
CA VAL A 65 5.34 -10.25 -7.93
C VAL A 65 5.20 -8.74 -8.09
N LEU A 66 4.36 -8.10 -7.27
CA LEU A 66 4.07 -6.67 -7.39
C LEU A 66 5.24 -5.78 -6.96
N SER A 67 6.02 -6.22 -5.97
CA SER A 67 7.20 -5.46 -5.55
C SER A 67 8.27 -5.32 -6.64
N GLU A 68 8.39 -6.31 -7.52
CA GLU A 68 9.25 -6.22 -8.71
C GLU A 68 8.78 -5.16 -9.71
N LYS A 69 7.48 -4.82 -9.65
CA LYS A 69 6.86 -3.75 -10.45
C LYS A 69 6.73 -2.44 -9.67
N GLN A 70 7.32 -2.35 -8.49
CA GLN A 70 7.26 -1.17 -7.63
C GLN A 70 5.82 -0.77 -7.27
N ILE A 71 4.95 -1.77 -7.04
CA ILE A 71 3.55 -1.62 -6.63
C ILE A 71 3.41 -2.10 -5.19
N ILE A 72 2.66 -1.36 -4.38
CA ILE A 72 2.47 -1.67 -2.96
C ILE A 72 1.42 -2.77 -2.78
N THR A 73 1.75 -3.78 -2.00
CA THR A 73 0.80 -4.77 -1.52
C THR A 73 0.43 -4.48 -0.07
N THR A 74 -0.86 -4.27 0.17
CA THR A 74 -1.40 -4.11 1.53
C THR A 74 -1.82 -5.48 2.04
N PHE A 75 -1.11 -6.01 3.03
CA PHE A 75 -1.41 -7.34 3.57
C PHE A 75 -2.74 -7.38 4.30
N HIS A 76 -3.48 -8.48 4.14
CA HIS A 76 -4.64 -8.75 4.98
C HIS A 76 -4.22 -9.03 6.44
N LYS A 77 -5.14 -8.82 7.39
CA LYS A 77 -4.85 -8.90 8.83
C LYS A 77 -4.70 -10.31 9.41
N TYR A 78 -4.88 -11.36 8.61
CA TYR A 78 -4.97 -12.74 9.11
C TYR A 78 -3.63 -13.47 9.20
N TYR A 79 -2.53 -12.86 8.74
CA TYR A 79 -1.21 -13.42 8.90
C TYR A 79 -0.73 -13.34 10.34
N THR A 80 -0.09 -14.41 10.80
CA THR A 80 0.53 -14.48 12.12
C THR A 80 1.93 -13.83 12.11
N ILE A 81 2.46 -13.54 13.30
CA ILE A 81 3.84 -13.05 13.47
C ILE A 81 4.85 -14.03 12.86
N ASP A 82 4.63 -15.33 13.00
CA ASP A 82 5.54 -16.35 12.44
C ASP A 82 5.47 -16.43 10.92
N ASP A 83 4.32 -16.15 10.32
CA ASP A 83 4.18 -16.02 8.87
C ASP A 83 4.99 -14.84 8.35
N TYR A 84 4.89 -13.67 9.01
CA TYR A 84 5.71 -12.50 8.68
C TYR A 84 7.21 -12.79 8.82
N LYS A 85 7.64 -13.43 9.91
CA LYS A 85 9.05 -13.81 10.10
C LYS A 85 9.57 -14.72 8.98
N LYS A 86 8.77 -15.69 8.54
CA LYS A 86 9.12 -16.58 7.42
C LYS A 86 9.20 -15.82 6.11
N PHE A 87 8.23 -14.95 5.86
CA PHE A 87 8.16 -14.15 4.64
C PHE A 87 9.36 -13.20 4.53
N PHE A 88 9.63 -12.38 5.53
CA PHE A 88 10.70 -11.38 5.48
C PHE A 88 12.13 -11.96 5.48
N LYS A 89 12.31 -13.24 5.82
CA LYS A 89 13.61 -13.92 5.60
C LYS A 89 14.02 -13.97 4.13
N LYS A 90 13.08 -13.98 3.22
CA LYS A 90 13.30 -14.13 1.77
C LYS A 90 12.92 -12.89 0.96
N PHE A 91 12.03 -12.07 1.50
CA PHE A 91 11.51 -10.88 0.82
C PHE A 91 12.52 -9.73 0.86
N LYS A 92 12.80 -9.13 -0.31
CA LYS A 92 13.90 -8.16 -0.46
C LYS A 92 13.45 -6.71 -0.63
N ASN A 93 12.15 -6.48 -0.86
CA ASN A 93 11.61 -5.19 -1.27
C ASN A 93 10.61 -4.62 -0.24
N PRO A 94 11.02 -4.35 1.01
CA PRO A 94 10.11 -3.95 2.09
C PRO A 94 9.36 -2.64 1.81
N ASP A 95 9.91 -1.76 0.98
CA ASP A 95 9.27 -0.47 0.63
C ASP A 95 7.95 -0.61 -0.15
N TYR A 96 7.63 -1.82 -0.61
CA TYR A 96 6.43 -2.11 -1.40
C TYR A 96 5.42 -3.01 -0.69
N VAL A 97 5.44 -3.00 0.63
CA VAL A 97 4.44 -3.71 1.45
C VAL A 97 3.95 -2.82 2.58
N THR A 98 2.69 -3.02 2.97
CA THR A 98 2.09 -2.33 4.11
C THR A 98 1.34 -3.30 4.99
N TYR A 99 1.29 -3.00 6.28
CA TYR A 99 0.57 -3.76 7.29
C TYR A 99 -0.84 -3.21 7.48
N THR A 100 -1.82 -4.09 7.67
CA THR A 100 -3.18 -3.71 8.08
C THR A 100 -3.35 -3.86 9.56
N LEU A 101 -3.66 -2.76 10.23
CA LEU A 101 -3.98 -2.71 11.65
C LEU A 101 -5.48 -2.47 11.85
N GLY A 102 -6.11 -3.24 12.71
CA GLY A 102 -7.43 -2.95 13.24
C GLY A 102 -7.37 -2.06 14.48
N ILE A 103 -8.52 -1.73 15.04
CA ILE A 103 -8.66 -0.83 16.21
C ILE A 103 -9.06 -1.55 17.50
N ARG A 104 -9.19 -2.88 17.47
CA ARG A 104 -9.54 -3.67 18.64
C ARG A 104 -8.31 -3.89 19.52
N ASP A 105 -8.53 -4.19 20.79
CA ASP A 105 -7.44 -4.49 21.74
C ASP A 105 -6.54 -5.64 21.26
N GLU A 106 -7.11 -6.65 20.63
CA GLU A 106 -6.39 -7.77 20.01
C GLU A 106 -5.45 -7.31 18.89
N ASP A 107 -5.91 -6.39 18.04
CA ASP A 107 -5.13 -5.83 16.94
C ASP A 107 -3.95 -4.97 17.50
N LEU A 108 -4.23 -4.21 18.56
CA LEU A 108 -3.20 -3.42 19.25
C LEU A 108 -2.15 -4.31 19.93
N ALA A 109 -2.58 -5.41 20.55
CA ALA A 109 -1.67 -6.40 21.13
C ALA A 109 -0.77 -7.04 20.05
N GLN A 110 -1.32 -7.31 18.86
CA GLN A 110 -0.56 -7.86 17.74
C GLN A 110 0.53 -6.90 17.26
N ILE A 111 0.24 -5.60 17.09
CA ILE A 111 1.26 -4.65 16.65
C ILE A 111 2.36 -4.46 17.70
N GLN A 112 2.01 -4.51 19.00
CA GLN A 112 3.02 -4.48 20.07
C GLN A 112 3.93 -5.71 20.03
N ALA A 113 3.38 -6.89 19.73
CA ALA A 113 4.17 -8.11 19.58
C ALA A 113 5.06 -8.06 18.32
N MET A 114 4.60 -7.45 17.22
CA MET A 114 5.40 -7.21 16.02
C MET A 114 6.55 -6.23 16.31
N ALA A 115 6.31 -5.19 17.09
CA ALA A 115 7.35 -4.25 17.50
C ALA A 115 8.43 -4.97 18.33
N LYS A 116 8.03 -5.78 19.32
CA LYS A 116 8.97 -6.59 20.12
C LYS A 116 9.77 -7.60 19.29
N SER A 117 9.23 -8.04 18.15
CA SER A 117 9.87 -8.98 17.23
C SER A 117 10.69 -8.29 16.12
N ASP A 118 10.87 -6.98 16.19
CA ASP A 118 11.60 -6.16 15.21
C ASP A 118 11.04 -6.27 13.77
N LEU A 119 9.77 -6.64 13.65
CA LEU A 119 9.11 -6.80 12.34
C LEU A 119 8.63 -5.47 11.74
N LEU A 120 8.34 -4.47 12.57
CA LEU A 120 7.81 -3.18 12.10
C LEU A 120 8.80 -2.39 11.24
N LYS A 121 10.09 -2.71 11.30
CA LYS A 121 11.10 -2.10 10.43
C LYS A 121 10.93 -2.40 8.94
N HIS A 122 10.11 -3.40 8.61
CA HIS A 122 9.84 -3.82 7.24
C HIS A 122 8.63 -3.11 6.62
N PHE A 123 7.97 -2.17 7.36
CA PHE A 123 6.77 -1.46 6.93
C PHE A 123 6.92 0.05 6.95
#